data_4617c348ced344a3d8691353614ca87d
#
_entry.id   4617c348ced344a3d8691353614ca87d
#
_cell.length_a   1.000
_cell.length_b   1.000
_cell.length_c   1.000
_cell.angle_alpha   90.00
_cell.angle_beta   90.00
_cell.angle_gamma   90.00
#
_symmetry.space_group_name_H-M   'P 1'
#
loop_
_entity.id
_entity.type
_entity.pdbx_description
1 polymer ?
#
loop_
_entity_poly.entity_id
_entity_poly.type
_entity_poly.pdbx_seq_one_letter_code
_entity_poly.pdbx_strand_id
1 'polypeptide(L)'
;LGDVYKRQLLSKVKLRTHEAGETVKAGCFQVEFIHVNHSIADSVAFAIHTGLGTVVHTGDFKIDSTPIDGEVIDLARFGELGKQGVLALLADSTNVERPGYTMSERTVGRTFNRLFQGCKQRIIVTTFASNVHRIQQIMDAAAECGRKVAVTGRSMENVTKVAMDLGYMKPPKNTVVDINKIKSMPLEKQVIVTTGSQGEEMSALYR
;
A
#
# COMPACT_ATOMS: atom_id res chain seq x y z
N LEU A 1 -2.82 0.34 -18.23
CA LEU A 1 -2.02 -0.28 -19.33
C LEU A 1 -1.31 -1.55 -18.88
N GLY A 2 -0.74 -1.62 -17.66
CA GLY A 2 -0.03 -2.80 -17.16
C GLY A 2 -0.86 -4.09 -17.11
N ASP A 3 -2.15 -4.01 -16.81
CA ASP A 3 -3.02 -5.18 -16.71
C ASP A 3 -3.34 -5.83 -18.06
N VAL A 4 -3.41 -5.06 -19.13
CA VAL A 4 -3.65 -5.59 -20.49
C VAL A 4 -2.44 -6.38 -20.97
N TYR A 5 -1.23 -5.85 -20.76
CA TYR A 5 0.01 -6.55 -21.10
C TYR A 5 0.24 -7.82 -20.28
N LYS A 6 -0.04 -7.78 -18.98
CA LYS A 6 0.08 -8.95 -18.10
C LYS A 6 -0.80 -10.10 -18.58
N ARG A 7 -2.06 -9.84 -18.92
CA ARG A 7 -2.99 -10.88 -19.40
C ARG A 7 -2.56 -11.48 -20.74
N GLN A 8 -2.00 -10.70 -21.66
CA GLN A 8 -1.55 -11.18 -22.96
C GLN A 8 -0.25 -11.99 -22.88
N LEU A 9 0.60 -11.75 -21.90
CA LEU A 9 1.93 -12.37 -21.79
C LEU A 9 2.00 -13.53 -20.81
N LEU A 10 1.01 -13.69 -19.92
CA LEU A 10 1.03 -14.73 -18.87
C LEU A 10 1.30 -16.14 -19.37
N SER A 11 0.81 -16.48 -20.57
CA SER A 11 1.07 -17.78 -21.20
C SER A 11 2.46 -17.92 -21.83
N LYS A 12 3.18 -16.80 -21.99
CA LYS A 12 4.47 -16.73 -22.69
C LYS A 12 5.65 -16.43 -21.77
N VAL A 13 5.39 -16.11 -20.49
CA VAL A 13 6.40 -15.71 -19.51
C VAL A 13 6.36 -16.61 -18.29
N LYS A 14 7.54 -16.87 -17.72
CA LYS A 14 7.65 -17.55 -16.43
C LYS A 14 7.69 -16.51 -15.32
N LEU A 15 6.61 -16.41 -14.55
CA LEU A 15 6.58 -15.59 -13.35
C LEU A 15 7.39 -16.25 -12.23
N ARG A 16 8.14 -15.43 -11.51
CA ARG A 16 8.86 -15.82 -10.28
C ARG A 16 8.58 -14.78 -9.23
N THR A 17 8.33 -15.21 -8.02
CA THR A 17 8.20 -14.34 -6.84
C THR A 17 9.53 -14.31 -6.12
N HIS A 18 9.89 -13.13 -5.61
CA HIS A 18 11.10 -12.91 -4.83
C HIS A 18 10.76 -12.00 -3.65
N GLU A 19 11.49 -12.17 -2.56
CA GLU A 19 11.33 -11.41 -1.33
C GLU A 19 12.46 -10.39 -1.17
N ALA A 20 12.23 -9.38 -0.32
CA ALA A 20 13.30 -8.46 0.07
C ALA A 20 14.47 -9.23 0.71
N GLY A 21 15.70 -8.81 0.42
CA GLY A 21 16.92 -9.51 0.80
C GLY A 21 17.42 -10.52 -0.23
N GLU A 22 16.59 -10.92 -1.20
CA GLU A 22 17.04 -11.83 -2.27
C GLU A 22 17.81 -11.10 -3.37
N THR A 23 18.68 -11.84 -4.04
CA THR A 23 19.38 -11.39 -5.26
C THR A 23 19.15 -12.37 -6.38
N VAL A 24 18.70 -11.87 -7.54
CA VAL A 24 18.42 -12.68 -8.71
C VAL A 24 19.34 -12.34 -9.88
N LYS A 25 19.66 -13.34 -10.68
CA LYS A 25 20.41 -13.15 -11.93
C LYS A 25 19.45 -12.91 -13.08
N ALA A 26 19.60 -11.76 -13.75
CA ALA A 26 18.85 -11.37 -14.95
C ALA A 26 19.82 -11.09 -16.09
N GLY A 27 20.18 -12.11 -16.84
CA GLY A 27 21.21 -12.04 -17.89
C GLY A 27 22.60 -11.74 -17.31
N CYS A 28 23.18 -10.61 -17.68
CA CYS A 28 24.46 -10.10 -17.15
C CYS A 28 24.32 -9.31 -15.85
N PHE A 29 23.11 -9.01 -15.41
CA PHE A 29 22.82 -8.26 -14.18
C PHE A 29 22.58 -9.16 -12.99
N GLN A 30 22.93 -8.66 -11.81
CA GLN A 30 22.45 -9.19 -10.54
C GLN A 30 21.54 -8.13 -9.91
N VAL A 31 20.30 -8.50 -9.62
CA VAL A 31 19.29 -7.58 -9.09
C VAL A 31 18.97 -8.00 -7.68
N GLU A 32 19.30 -7.13 -6.73
CA GLU A 32 19.02 -7.29 -5.32
C GLU A 32 17.75 -6.54 -4.95
N PHE A 33 16.89 -7.16 -4.14
CA PHE A 33 15.62 -6.61 -3.64
C PHE A 33 15.85 -6.07 -2.24
N ILE A 34 15.63 -4.78 -2.03
CA ILE A 34 15.87 -4.10 -0.75
C ILE A 34 14.53 -3.63 -0.19
N HIS A 35 14.20 -3.98 1.05
CA HIS A 35 12.95 -3.56 1.67
C HIS A 35 12.84 -2.04 1.79
N VAL A 36 11.70 -1.48 1.37
CA VAL A 36 11.34 -0.08 1.58
C VAL A 36 9.91 0.04 2.11
N ASN A 37 9.67 1.07 2.92
CA ASN A 37 8.31 1.37 3.33
C ASN A 37 7.56 2.15 2.24
N HIS A 38 6.34 1.75 1.96
CA HIS A 38 5.40 2.47 1.12
C HIS A 38 3.96 2.18 1.56
N SER A 39 2.97 2.74 0.86
CA SER A 39 1.53 2.51 1.15
C SER A 39 1.04 1.12 0.75
N ILE A 40 1.73 0.45 -0.14
CA ILE A 40 1.47 -0.94 -0.54
C ILE A 40 2.44 -1.87 0.19
N ALA A 41 1.95 -3.05 0.58
CA ALA A 41 2.77 -4.07 1.23
C ALA A 41 3.88 -4.58 0.30
N ASP A 42 4.99 -5.06 0.87
CA ASP A 42 6.15 -5.65 0.19
C ASP A 42 6.81 -4.75 -0.86
N SER A 43 6.81 -3.44 -0.64
CA SER A 43 7.52 -2.51 -1.50
C SER A 43 9.02 -2.74 -1.43
N VAL A 44 9.68 -2.73 -2.58
CA VAL A 44 11.12 -2.94 -2.70
C VAL A 44 11.79 -1.89 -3.57
N ALA A 45 13.01 -1.56 -3.20
CA ALA A 45 14.00 -0.94 -4.07
C ALA A 45 14.85 -2.01 -4.74
N PHE A 46 15.59 -1.63 -5.76
CA PHE A 46 16.50 -2.51 -6.48
C PHE A 46 17.93 -1.96 -6.46
N ALA A 47 18.89 -2.81 -6.10
CA ALA A 47 20.29 -2.58 -6.43
C ALA A 47 20.65 -3.47 -7.63
N ILE A 48 20.95 -2.84 -8.77
CA ILE A 48 21.26 -3.51 -10.02
C ILE A 48 22.77 -3.49 -10.22
N HIS A 49 23.41 -4.60 -9.96
CA HIS A 49 24.85 -4.78 -10.09
C HIS A 49 25.20 -5.13 -11.54
N THR A 50 26.11 -4.35 -12.09
CA THR A 50 26.61 -4.48 -13.47
C THR A 50 28.13 -4.59 -13.48
N GLY A 51 28.72 -4.94 -14.63
CA GLY A 51 30.18 -4.91 -14.80
C GLY A 51 30.81 -3.49 -14.71
N LEU A 52 30.00 -2.43 -14.76
CA LEU A 52 30.45 -1.04 -14.71
C LEU A 52 30.19 -0.38 -13.34
N GLY A 53 29.41 -0.99 -12.48
CA GLY A 53 29.03 -0.47 -11.19
C GLY A 53 27.59 -0.78 -10.81
N THR A 54 27.15 -0.28 -9.67
CA THR A 54 25.81 -0.51 -9.12
C THR A 54 24.89 0.69 -9.43
N VAL A 55 23.72 0.40 -9.98
CA VAL A 55 22.62 1.35 -10.13
C VAL A 55 21.58 1.04 -9.05
N VAL A 56 21.14 2.05 -8.31
CA VAL A 56 20.08 1.91 -7.30
C VAL A 56 18.82 2.60 -7.80
N HIS A 57 17.71 1.86 -7.80
CA HIS A 57 16.36 2.37 -8.06
C HIS A 57 15.52 2.20 -6.80
N THR A 58 15.10 3.31 -6.20
CA THR A 58 14.43 3.26 -4.89
C THR A 58 13.02 2.67 -4.93
N GLY A 59 12.39 2.59 -6.11
CA GLY A 59 10.94 2.46 -6.16
C GLY A 59 10.27 3.65 -5.48
N ASP A 60 8.98 3.55 -5.24
CA ASP A 60 8.25 4.51 -4.40
C ASP A 60 8.55 4.17 -2.93
N PHE A 61 8.98 5.14 -2.16
CA PHE A 61 9.36 4.90 -0.77
C PHE A 61 9.01 6.07 0.15
N LYS A 62 8.97 5.78 1.43
CA LYS A 62 9.04 6.77 2.51
C LYS A 62 9.93 6.26 3.63
N ILE A 63 10.49 7.16 4.40
CA ILE A 63 11.21 6.80 5.63
C ILE A 63 10.19 6.88 6.78
N ASP A 64 9.76 5.74 7.28
CA ASP A 64 8.86 5.60 8.42
C ASP A 64 9.55 4.79 9.51
N SER A 65 9.89 5.41 10.64
CA SER A 65 10.54 4.73 11.76
C SER A 65 9.58 3.94 12.66
N THR A 66 8.27 4.05 12.41
CA THR A 66 7.22 3.34 13.15
C THR A 66 6.14 2.82 12.20
N PRO A 67 6.50 2.01 11.19
CA PRO A 67 5.57 1.49 10.22
C PRO A 67 4.53 0.59 10.88
N ILE A 68 3.39 0.38 10.20
CA ILE A 68 2.27 -0.38 10.74
C ILE A 68 2.59 -1.88 10.81
N ASP A 69 3.25 -2.40 9.78
CA ASP A 69 3.71 -3.78 9.65
C ASP A 69 4.89 -4.12 10.57
N GLY A 70 5.57 -3.09 11.10
CA GLY A 70 6.72 -3.25 12.00
C GLY A 70 8.06 -3.35 11.28
N GLU A 71 8.07 -3.47 9.96
CA GLU A 71 9.29 -3.58 9.14
C GLU A 71 9.74 -2.20 8.66
N VAL A 72 10.91 -1.75 9.11
CA VAL A 72 11.52 -0.47 8.70
C VAL A 72 12.30 -0.64 7.41
N ILE A 73 12.31 0.42 6.60
CA ILE A 73 13.18 0.49 5.42
C ILE A 73 14.63 0.12 5.76
N ASP A 74 15.26 -0.71 4.95
CA ASP A 74 16.64 -1.15 5.16
C ASP A 74 17.68 -0.06 4.80
N LEU A 75 17.72 0.98 5.62
CA LEU A 75 18.70 2.06 5.49
C LEU A 75 20.14 1.57 5.67
N ALA A 76 20.36 0.48 6.39
CA ALA A 76 21.70 -0.08 6.59
C ALA A 76 22.23 -0.57 5.23
N ARG A 77 21.41 -1.28 4.47
CA ARG A 77 21.81 -1.76 3.14
C ARG A 77 22.10 -0.63 2.16
N PHE A 78 21.27 0.41 2.15
CA PHE A 78 21.55 1.63 1.36
C PHE A 78 22.89 2.28 1.76
N GLY A 79 23.18 2.35 3.07
CA GLY A 79 24.45 2.87 3.58
C GLY A 79 25.65 2.05 3.11
N GLU A 80 25.55 0.72 3.10
CA GLU A 80 26.58 -0.18 2.58
C GLU A 80 26.83 0.02 1.08
N LEU A 81 25.77 0.09 0.27
CA LEU A 81 25.88 0.37 -1.15
C LEU A 81 26.53 1.73 -1.42
N GLY A 82 26.16 2.76 -0.63
CA GLY A 82 26.78 4.08 -0.72
C GLY A 82 28.28 4.07 -0.43
N LYS A 83 28.74 3.26 0.57
CA LYS A 83 30.16 3.08 0.87
C LYS A 83 30.92 2.34 -0.25
N GLN A 84 30.26 1.39 -0.92
CA GLN A 84 30.85 0.66 -2.05
C GLN A 84 30.95 1.52 -3.31
N GLY A 85 30.15 2.56 -3.41
CA GLY A 85 30.01 3.44 -4.56
C GLY A 85 28.83 3.06 -5.44
N VAL A 86 27.97 4.03 -5.70
CA VAL A 86 26.79 3.91 -6.56
C VAL A 86 27.03 4.69 -7.85
N LEU A 87 26.91 4.01 -9.00
CA LEU A 87 27.09 4.61 -10.32
C LEU A 87 25.96 5.59 -10.65
N ALA A 88 24.73 5.22 -10.34
CA ALA A 88 23.55 6.06 -10.55
C ALA A 88 22.48 5.74 -9.50
N LEU A 89 21.79 6.80 -9.05
CA LEU A 89 20.64 6.70 -8.15
C LEU A 89 19.41 7.25 -8.87
N LEU A 90 18.39 6.39 -9.03
CA LEU A 90 17.05 6.76 -9.51
C LEU A 90 16.13 6.78 -8.29
N ALA A 91 15.89 7.98 -7.77
CA ALA A 91 15.14 8.17 -6.53
C ALA A 91 13.74 8.70 -6.79
N ASP A 92 12.74 8.17 -6.05
CA ASP A 92 11.42 8.79 -5.95
C ASP A 92 11.56 10.23 -5.43
N SER A 93 10.93 11.14 -6.12
CA SER A 93 10.99 12.58 -5.82
C SER A 93 9.61 13.23 -5.76
N THR A 94 8.56 12.45 -5.50
CA THR A 94 7.15 12.87 -5.56
C THR A 94 6.86 14.11 -4.72
N ASN A 95 7.45 14.26 -3.54
CA ASN A 95 7.26 15.41 -2.65
C ASN A 95 8.52 16.28 -2.48
N VAL A 96 9.46 16.23 -3.43
CA VAL A 96 10.77 16.91 -3.30
C VAL A 96 10.66 18.42 -3.07
N GLU A 97 9.63 19.08 -3.59
CA GLU A 97 9.41 20.52 -3.44
C GLU A 97 8.68 20.90 -2.13
N ARG A 98 8.20 19.93 -1.36
CA ARG A 98 7.48 20.18 -0.11
C ARG A 98 8.44 20.11 1.07
N PRO A 99 8.61 21.21 1.84
CA PRO A 99 9.46 21.17 3.03
C PRO A 99 8.86 20.25 4.10
N GLY A 100 9.73 19.60 4.88
CA GLY A 100 9.34 18.72 5.97
C GLY A 100 9.43 17.24 5.60
N TYR A 101 8.63 16.43 6.27
CA TYR A 101 8.62 14.96 6.10
C TYR A 101 7.21 14.40 6.22
N THR A 102 6.97 13.25 5.62
CA THR A 102 5.70 12.53 5.72
C THR A 102 5.60 11.82 7.08
N MET A 103 4.51 12.07 7.80
CA MET A 103 4.26 11.41 9.09
C MET A 103 4.01 9.92 8.91
N SER A 104 4.26 9.15 9.99
CA SER A 104 3.94 7.73 10.02
C SER A 104 2.45 7.47 9.78
N GLU A 105 2.15 6.40 9.06
CA GLU A 105 0.79 5.95 8.79
C GLU A 105 0.02 5.61 10.10
N ARG A 106 0.71 5.26 11.19
CA ARG A 106 0.11 5.07 12.52
C ARG A 106 -0.67 6.29 13.03
N THR A 107 -0.24 7.48 12.66
CA THR A 107 -0.94 8.72 13.09
C THR A 107 -2.32 8.82 12.47
N VAL A 108 -2.50 8.29 11.26
CA VAL A 108 -3.79 8.24 10.56
C VAL A 108 -4.77 7.33 11.31
N GLY A 109 -4.33 6.16 11.77
CA GLY A 109 -5.18 5.24 12.55
C GLY A 109 -5.73 5.88 13.83
N ARG A 110 -4.88 6.59 14.59
CA ARG A 110 -5.33 7.34 15.77
C ARG A 110 -6.39 8.40 15.43
N THR A 111 -6.25 9.02 14.27
CA THR A 111 -7.22 10.01 13.80
C THR A 111 -8.54 9.35 13.42
N PHE A 112 -8.52 8.19 12.78
CA PHE A 112 -9.74 7.42 12.50
C PHE A 112 -10.49 7.06 13.77
N ASN A 113 -9.82 6.54 14.80
CA ASN A 113 -10.45 6.19 16.07
C ASN A 113 -11.19 7.41 16.68
N ARG A 114 -10.54 8.55 16.73
CA ARG A 114 -11.15 9.79 17.26
C ARG A 114 -12.36 10.23 16.44
N LEU A 115 -12.26 10.22 15.11
CA LEU A 115 -13.34 10.66 14.23
C LEU A 115 -14.52 9.70 14.25
N PHE A 116 -14.25 8.39 14.30
CA PHE A 116 -15.31 7.37 14.26
C PHE A 116 -16.12 7.34 15.55
N GLN A 117 -15.48 7.53 16.71
CA GLN A 117 -16.16 7.63 18.00
C GLN A 117 -17.12 8.81 18.08
N GLY A 118 -16.76 9.96 17.50
CA GLY A 118 -17.57 11.18 17.52
C GLY A 118 -18.73 11.21 16.51
N CYS A 119 -18.70 10.32 15.49
CA CYS A 119 -19.66 10.38 14.39
C CYS A 119 -20.94 9.58 14.68
N LYS A 120 -22.10 10.25 14.54
CA LYS A 120 -23.44 9.62 14.70
C LYS A 120 -24.09 9.25 13.37
N GLN A 121 -23.42 9.51 12.25
CA GLN A 121 -23.92 9.28 10.91
C GLN A 121 -23.08 8.21 10.19
N ARG A 122 -23.45 7.90 8.94
CA ARG A 122 -22.62 7.10 8.03
C ARG A 122 -21.26 7.77 7.84
N ILE A 123 -20.22 6.97 7.83
CA ILE A 123 -18.87 7.42 7.52
C ILE A 123 -18.52 6.94 6.11
N ILE A 124 -18.03 7.85 5.28
CA ILE A 124 -17.47 7.52 3.97
C ILE A 124 -15.99 7.91 4.01
N VAL A 125 -15.12 6.96 3.73
CA VAL A 125 -13.67 7.17 3.68
C VAL A 125 -13.20 6.89 2.27
N THR A 126 -12.50 7.86 1.69
CA THR A 126 -11.86 7.70 0.39
C THR A 126 -10.36 7.53 0.56
N THR A 127 -9.80 6.56 -0.16
CA THR A 127 -8.36 6.33 -0.20
C THR A 127 -7.97 5.65 -1.50
N PHE A 128 -6.67 5.56 -1.79
CA PHE A 128 -6.18 4.75 -2.88
C PHE A 128 -6.40 3.25 -2.58
N ALA A 129 -6.81 2.50 -3.58
CA ALA A 129 -7.03 1.06 -3.44
C ALA A 129 -5.76 0.31 -3.03
N SER A 130 -4.59 0.77 -3.47
CA SER A 130 -3.29 0.20 -3.12
C SER A 130 -2.87 0.42 -1.67
N ASN A 131 -3.51 1.35 -0.93
CA ASN A 131 -3.13 1.63 0.45
C ASN A 131 -3.75 0.60 1.43
N VAL A 132 -3.21 -0.62 1.37
CA VAL A 132 -3.67 -1.77 2.15
C VAL A 132 -3.65 -1.50 3.65
N HIS A 133 -2.59 -0.88 4.16
CA HIS A 133 -2.45 -0.56 5.58
C HIS A 133 -3.50 0.43 6.08
N ARG A 134 -3.84 1.43 5.27
CA ARG A 134 -4.89 2.39 5.62
C ARG A 134 -6.27 1.75 5.65
N ILE A 135 -6.55 0.88 4.69
CA ILE A 135 -7.81 0.13 4.65
C ILE A 135 -7.93 -0.76 5.90
N GLN A 136 -6.85 -1.44 6.30
CA GLN A 136 -6.81 -2.22 7.54
C GLN A 136 -7.13 -1.34 8.76
N GLN A 137 -6.49 -0.18 8.89
CA GLN A 137 -6.74 0.73 10.02
C GLN A 137 -8.19 1.25 10.06
N ILE A 138 -8.81 1.47 8.89
CA ILE A 138 -10.22 1.84 8.81
C ILE A 138 -11.10 0.71 9.33
N MET A 139 -10.80 -0.54 8.96
CA MET A 139 -11.53 -1.71 9.42
C MET A 139 -11.40 -1.92 10.94
N ASP A 140 -10.19 -1.72 11.47
CA ASP A 140 -9.92 -1.83 12.91
C ASP A 140 -10.68 -0.75 13.71
N ALA A 141 -10.58 0.51 13.28
CA ALA A 141 -11.30 1.63 13.91
C ALA A 141 -12.83 1.46 13.85
N ALA A 142 -13.33 0.92 12.73
CA ALA A 142 -14.76 0.62 12.59
C ALA A 142 -15.19 -0.48 13.56
N ALA A 143 -14.40 -1.55 13.71
CA ALA A 143 -14.69 -2.63 14.63
C ALA A 143 -14.70 -2.18 16.09
N GLU A 144 -13.73 -1.36 16.50
CA GLU A 144 -13.65 -0.75 17.83
C GLU A 144 -14.90 0.07 18.18
N CYS A 145 -15.49 0.74 17.17
CA CYS A 145 -16.73 1.50 17.31
C CYS A 145 -18.00 0.68 17.08
N GLY A 146 -17.88 -0.64 16.92
CA GLY A 146 -19.00 -1.54 16.63
C GLY A 146 -19.72 -1.25 15.32
N ARG A 147 -18.99 -0.70 14.32
CA ARG A 147 -19.45 -0.40 12.97
C ARG A 147 -19.14 -1.53 12.00
N LYS A 148 -19.82 -1.55 10.87
CA LYS A 148 -19.57 -2.46 9.75
C LYS A 148 -18.96 -1.68 8.59
N VAL A 149 -18.08 -2.34 7.86
CA VAL A 149 -17.37 -1.76 6.71
C VAL A 149 -17.84 -2.42 5.43
N ALA A 150 -18.25 -1.64 4.45
CA ALA A 150 -18.41 -2.09 3.08
C ALA A 150 -17.35 -1.43 2.20
N VAL A 151 -16.74 -2.23 1.37
CA VAL A 151 -15.78 -1.77 0.37
C VAL A 151 -16.51 -1.66 -0.97
N THR A 152 -16.31 -0.57 -1.71
CA THR A 152 -16.96 -0.37 -3.01
C THR A 152 -16.01 0.25 -4.04
N GLY A 153 -16.19 -0.17 -5.27
CA GLY A 153 -15.34 0.18 -6.40
C GLY A 153 -14.45 -0.99 -6.81
N ARG A 154 -14.49 -1.34 -8.11
CA ARG A 154 -13.83 -2.53 -8.68
C ARG A 154 -12.36 -2.68 -8.24
N SER A 155 -11.58 -1.60 -8.31
CA SER A 155 -10.17 -1.63 -7.93
C SER A 155 -10.01 -1.89 -6.43
N MET A 156 -10.81 -1.21 -5.59
CA MET A 156 -10.78 -1.34 -4.14
C MET A 156 -11.17 -2.75 -3.70
N GLU A 157 -12.23 -3.30 -4.26
CA GLU A 157 -12.71 -4.66 -3.97
C GLU A 157 -11.66 -5.72 -4.35
N ASN A 158 -11.07 -5.59 -5.55
CA ASN A 158 -10.05 -6.53 -6.02
C ASN A 158 -8.79 -6.50 -5.14
N VAL A 159 -8.26 -5.31 -4.84
CA VAL A 159 -7.04 -5.18 -4.02
C VAL A 159 -7.30 -5.67 -2.60
N THR A 160 -8.43 -5.28 -2.00
CA THR A 160 -8.81 -5.74 -0.65
C THR A 160 -8.92 -7.26 -0.59
N LYS A 161 -9.55 -7.88 -1.59
CA LYS A 161 -9.64 -9.34 -1.65
C LYS A 161 -8.28 -10.00 -1.76
N VAL A 162 -7.43 -9.55 -2.69
CA VAL A 162 -6.08 -10.10 -2.87
C VAL A 162 -5.23 -9.90 -1.60
N ALA A 163 -5.32 -8.73 -0.96
CA ALA A 163 -4.60 -8.47 0.29
C ALA A 163 -5.05 -9.39 1.43
N MET A 164 -6.34 -9.72 1.51
CA MET A 164 -6.85 -10.71 2.46
C MET A 164 -6.38 -12.13 2.13
N ASP A 165 -6.44 -12.53 0.87
CA ASP A 165 -6.04 -13.86 0.40
C ASP A 165 -4.53 -14.12 0.64
N LEU A 166 -3.70 -13.08 0.50
CA LEU A 166 -2.25 -13.12 0.75
C LEU A 166 -1.87 -12.90 2.23
N GLY A 167 -2.84 -12.56 3.10
CA GLY A 167 -2.59 -12.37 4.53
C GLY A 167 -2.06 -10.99 4.95
N TYR A 168 -1.94 -10.03 4.01
CA TYR A 168 -1.56 -8.64 4.32
C TYR A 168 -2.68 -7.85 5.00
N MET A 169 -3.91 -8.30 4.86
CA MET A 169 -5.07 -7.69 5.49
C MET A 169 -5.83 -8.73 6.30
N LYS A 170 -6.09 -8.43 7.57
CA LYS A 170 -6.76 -9.32 8.53
C LYS A 170 -7.89 -8.55 9.22
N PRO A 171 -9.04 -8.35 8.54
CA PRO A 171 -10.13 -7.60 9.14
C PRO A 171 -10.65 -8.29 10.40
N PRO A 172 -11.04 -7.53 11.44
CA PRO A 172 -11.68 -8.09 12.61
C PRO A 172 -12.95 -8.88 12.24
N LYS A 173 -13.22 -9.95 12.99
CA LYS A 173 -14.35 -10.86 12.70
C LYS A 173 -15.67 -10.08 12.55
N ASN A 174 -16.44 -10.44 11.55
CA ASN A 174 -17.74 -9.84 11.25
C ASN A 174 -17.73 -8.32 11.00
N THR A 175 -16.60 -7.71 10.68
CA THR A 175 -16.52 -6.27 10.40
C THR A 175 -16.87 -5.94 8.96
N VAL A 176 -16.35 -6.71 8.01
CA VAL A 176 -16.58 -6.49 6.57
C VAL A 176 -17.92 -7.13 6.16
N VAL A 177 -18.73 -6.37 5.43
CA VAL A 177 -20.03 -6.78 4.90
C VAL A 177 -20.20 -6.36 3.45
N ASP A 178 -21.12 -7.02 2.76
CA ASP A 178 -21.50 -6.63 1.41
C ASP A 178 -22.18 -5.24 1.38
N ILE A 179 -21.92 -4.46 0.32
CA ILE A 179 -22.46 -3.09 0.14
C ILE A 179 -23.99 -3.06 0.13
N ASN A 180 -24.66 -4.12 -0.31
CA ASN A 180 -26.11 -4.18 -0.28
C ASN A 180 -26.64 -4.45 1.12
N LYS A 181 -25.90 -5.22 1.94
CA LYS A 181 -26.27 -5.47 3.33
C LYS A 181 -26.09 -4.24 4.22
N ILE A 182 -25.05 -3.44 3.98
CA ILE A 182 -24.80 -2.27 4.82
C ILE A 182 -25.91 -1.22 4.71
N LYS A 183 -26.57 -1.11 3.54
CA LYS A 183 -27.67 -0.16 3.31
C LYS A 183 -28.87 -0.33 4.21
N SER A 184 -29.11 -1.55 4.72
CA SER A 184 -30.22 -1.85 5.63
C SER A 184 -29.88 -1.61 7.11
N MET A 185 -28.64 -1.27 7.44
CA MET A 185 -28.20 -1.02 8.81
C MET A 185 -28.45 0.44 9.23
N PRO A 186 -28.53 0.74 10.54
CA PRO A 186 -28.57 2.10 11.03
C PRO A 186 -27.33 2.91 10.55
N LEU A 187 -27.51 4.20 10.27
CA LEU A 187 -26.43 5.04 9.69
C LEU A 187 -25.18 5.08 10.56
N GLU A 188 -25.36 5.13 11.87
CA GLU A 188 -24.25 5.12 12.83
C GLU A 188 -23.45 3.80 12.86
N LYS A 189 -23.93 2.76 12.19
CA LYS A 189 -23.23 1.48 12.04
C LYS A 189 -22.53 1.32 10.70
N GLN A 190 -22.63 2.28 9.80
CA GLN A 190 -22.14 2.17 8.44
C GLN A 190 -20.81 2.89 8.26
N VAL A 191 -19.82 2.18 7.68
CA VAL A 191 -18.59 2.75 7.11
C VAL A 191 -18.47 2.26 5.67
N ILE A 192 -18.28 3.15 4.74
CA ILE A 192 -18.07 2.83 3.32
C ILE A 192 -16.65 3.26 2.95
N VAL A 193 -15.87 2.34 2.43
CA VAL A 193 -14.52 2.61 1.90
C VAL A 193 -14.57 2.57 0.39
N THR A 194 -14.07 3.63 -0.25
CA THR A 194 -14.15 3.79 -1.69
C THR A 194 -12.94 4.53 -2.27
N THR A 195 -12.83 4.57 -3.60
CA THR A 195 -11.87 5.42 -4.31
C THR A 195 -12.45 6.80 -4.59
N GLY A 196 -11.62 7.78 -4.95
CA GLY A 196 -12.05 9.13 -5.29
C GLY A 196 -11.47 10.22 -4.40
N SER A 197 -10.37 9.92 -3.67
CA SER A 197 -9.74 10.88 -2.75
C SER A 197 -9.14 12.12 -3.44
N GLN A 198 -8.93 12.07 -4.75
CA GLN A 198 -8.42 13.19 -5.55
C GLN A 198 -9.46 13.77 -6.52
N GLY A 199 -10.73 13.37 -6.39
CA GLY A 199 -11.81 13.85 -7.27
C GLY A 199 -11.78 13.25 -8.67
N GLU A 200 -11.20 12.06 -8.82
CA GLU A 200 -11.11 11.39 -10.11
C GLU A 200 -12.51 11.06 -10.68
N GLU A 201 -12.82 11.53 -11.88
CA GLU A 201 -14.13 11.38 -12.54
C GLU A 201 -14.59 9.92 -12.69
N MET A 202 -13.64 8.99 -12.80
CA MET A 202 -13.93 7.56 -12.92
C MET A 202 -13.97 6.82 -11.58
N SER A 203 -13.85 7.54 -10.47
CA SER A 203 -13.87 6.95 -9.12
C SER A 203 -15.27 6.49 -8.71
N ALA A 204 -15.33 5.57 -7.75
CA ALA A 204 -16.61 5.09 -7.24
C ALA A 204 -17.35 6.15 -6.40
N LEU A 205 -16.66 7.15 -5.85
CA LEU A 205 -17.29 8.26 -5.13
C LEU A 205 -17.98 9.23 -6.08
N TYR A 206 -17.44 9.43 -7.28
CA TYR A 206 -18.00 10.36 -8.27
C TYR A 206 -19.30 9.83 -8.90
N ARG A 207 -19.50 8.53 -8.97
CA ARG A 207 -20.68 7.85 -9.53
C ARG A 207 -21.77 7.61 -8.50
#